data_30569bb5a73eb62c663ac345467c9dfc
#
_entry.id   30569bb5a73eb62c663ac345467c9dfc
#
_cell.length_a   1.000
_cell.length_b   1.000
_cell.length_c   1.000
_cell.angle_alpha   90.00
_cell.angle_beta   90.00
_cell.angle_gamma   90.00
#
_symmetry.space_group_name_H-M   'P 1'
#
loop_
_entity.id
_entity.type
_entity.pdbx_description
1 polymer ?
#
loop_
_entity_poly.entity_id
_entity_poly.type
_entity_poly.pdbx_seq_one_letter_code
_entity_poly.pdbx_strand_id
1 'polypeptide(L)'
;ENDMGFDLTVDETLLQQMEEVALPHYPALSEATSRSERVGIRAYTSDFSPFFGEVPELSGVYAASGLGSSGLTTGPIIGYHLAQLIQDKELTLDPLNYPIENYVKRVKSE
;
A
#
# COMPACT_ATOMS: atom_id res chain seq x y z
N GLU A 1 8.93 2.02 10.08
CA GLU A 1 9.12 1.28 8.80
C GLU A 1 10.42 1.77 8.15
N ASN A 2 11.30 0.84 7.81
CA ASN A 2 12.54 1.14 7.12
C ASN A 2 12.37 0.84 5.63
N ASP A 3 12.99 1.64 4.78
CA ASP A 3 13.06 1.33 3.35
C ASP A 3 14.07 0.20 3.14
N MET A 4 13.59 -1.03 3.22
CA MET A 4 14.37 -2.25 3.03
C MET A 4 14.29 -2.77 1.59
N GLY A 5 13.65 -2.02 0.70
CA GLY A 5 13.43 -2.44 -0.68
C GLY A 5 12.62 -3.73 -0.76
N PHE A 6 13.20 -4.78 -1.31
CA PHE A 6 12.56 -6.09 -1.47
C PHE A 6 13.07 -7.15 -0.49
N ASP A 7 13.79 -6.75 0.57
CA ASP A 7 14.26 -7.68 1.60
C ASP A 7 13.08 -8.15 2.45
N LEU A 8 12.89 -9.47 2.50
CA LEU A 8 11.84 -10.14 3.27
C LEU A 8 12.42 -10.88 4.49
N THR A 9 13.65 -10.55 4.88
CA THR A 9 14.27 -11.14 6.08
C THR A 9 13.52 -10.68 7.33
N VAL A 10 13.22 -11.64 8.22
CA VAL A 10 12.61 -11.33 9.50
C VAL A 10 13.65 -10.67 10.40
N ASP A 11 13.33 -9.51 10.95
CA ASP A 11 14.13 -8.84 11.97
C ASP A 11 13.64 -9.25 13.36
N GLU A 12 14.37 -10.17 13.97
CA GLU A 12 14.08 -10.69 15.30
C GLU A 12 14.08 -9.61 16.39
N THR A 13 14.94 -8.59 16.25
CA THR A 13 15.00 -7.48 17.22
C THR A 13 13.72 -6.64 17.13
N LEU A 14 13.25 -6.37 15.92
CA LEU A 14 12.03 -5.62 15.71
C LEU A 14 10.80 -6.39 16.21
N LEU A 15 10.75 -7.71 15.99
CA LEU A 15 9.68 -8.56 16.54
C LEU A 15 9.63 -8.50 18.06
N GLN A 16 10.78 -8.62 18.72
CA GLN A 16 10.86 -8.51 20.17
C GLN A 16 10.37 -7.14 20.67
N GLN A 17 10.78 -6.05 20.04
CA GLN A 17 10.29 -4.70 20.36
C GLN A 17 8.77 -4.57 20.19
N MET A 18 8.22 -5.15 19.12
CA MET A 18 6.77 -5.14 18.91
C MET A 18 6.03 -5.89 20.02
N GLU A 19 6.55 -7.02 20.46
CA GLU A 19 5.99 -7.80 21.57
C GLU A 19 6.05 -7.02 22.88
N GLU A 20 7.20 -6.42 23.21
CA GLU A 20 7.40 -5.60 24.41
C GLU A 20 6.42 -4.41 24.47
N VAL A 21 6.14 -3.78 23.33
CA VAL A 21 5.17 -2.68 23.23
C VAL A 21 3.73 -3.20 23.34
N ALA A 22 3.43 -4.38 22.82
CA ALA A 22 2.07 -4.92 22.82
C ALA A 22 1.64 -5.49 24.18
N LEU A 23 2.54 -6.11 24.95
CA LEU A 23 2.27 -6.78 26.22
C LEU A 23 1.53 -5.92 27.26
N PRO A 24 1.89 -4.65 27.48
CA PRO A 24 1.17 -3.79 28.42
C PRO A 24 -0.29 -3.54 28.04
N HIS A 25 -0.61 -3.58 26.74
CA HIS A 25 -1.96 -3.35 26.21
C HIS A 25 -2.78 -4.64 26.13
N TYR A 26 -2.09 -5.78 25.93
CA TYR A 26 -2.71 -7.09 25.76
C TYR A 26 -2.00 -8.14 26.62
N PRO A 27 -2.20 -8.15 27.96
CA PRO A 27 -1.47 -9.04 28.88
C PRO A 27 -1.59 -10.54 28.53
N ALA A 28 -2.68 -10.95 27.90
CA ALA A 28 -2.89 -12.33 27.47
C ALA A 28 -1.86 -12.82 26.44
N LEU A 29 -1.10 -11.90 25.78
CA LEU A 29 -0.02 -12.30 24.88
C LEU A 29 1.13 -12.98 25.61
N SER A 30 1.31 -12.77 26.93
CA SER A 30 2.34 -13.43 27.72
C SER A 30 2.19 -14.97 27.77
N GLU A 31 0.96 -15.45 27.58
CA GLU A 31 0.64 -16.89 27.55
C GLU A 31 0.50 -17.43 26.12
N ALA A 32 0.62 -16.56 25.12
CA ALA A 32 0.48 -16.93 23.72
C ALA A 32 1.79 -17.52 23.18
N THR A 33 1.65 -18.43 22.22
CA THR A 33 2.80 -18.95 21.46
C THR A 33 2.73 -18.44 20.04
N SER A 34 3.83 -17.83 19.55
CA SER A 34 3.94 -17.45 18.14
C SER A 34 3.82 -18.71 17.27
N ARG A 35 2.96 -18.63 16.23
CA ARG A 35 2.81 -19.74 15.27
C ARG A 35 3.65 -19.54 14.02
N SER A 36 3.77 -18.31 13.58
CA SER A 36 4.55 -17.95 12.38
C SER A 36 4.76 -16.44 12.32
N GLU A 37 5.88 -16.06 11.75
CA GLU A 37 6.25 -14.69 11.46
C GLU A 37 6.24 -14.50 9.96
N ARG A 38 5.84 -13.31 9.52
CA ARG A 38 5.77 -12.96 8.11
C ARG A 38 6.21 -11.52 7.89
N VAL A 39 7.04 -11.33 6.90
CA VAL A 39 7.42 -10.01 6.38
C VAL A 39 6.71 -9.79 5.06
N GLY A 40 6.24 -8.60 4.83
CA GLY A 40 5.60 -8.19 3.58
C GLY A 40 6.06 -6.81 3.14
N ILE A 41 5.98 -6.56 1.85
CA ILE A 41 6.32 -5.27 1.26
C ILE A 41 5.06 -4.42 1.17
N ARG A 42 5.16 -3.17 1.61
CA ARG A 42 4.13 -2.14 1.42
C ARG A 42 4.62 -1.13 0.41
N ALA A 43 3.83 -0.90 -0.63
CA ALA A 43 4.14 0.10 -1.63
C ALA A 43 3.75 1.49 -1.10
N TYR A 44 4.75 2.36 -0.96
CA TYR A 44 4.58 3.77 -0.65
C TYR A 44 4.93 4.64 -1.83
N THR A 45 4.26 5.75 -1.94
CA THR A 45 4.64 6.89 -2.79
C THR A 45 5.47 7.88 -1.99
N SER A 46 6.15 8.79 -2.67
CA SER A 46 6.99 9.80 -2.03
C SER A 46 6.21 10.79 -1.13
N ASP A 47 4.93 10.95 -1.41
CA ASP A 47 4.01 11.84 -0.66
C ASP A 47 3.03 11.07 0.24
N PHE A 48 3.21 9.74 0.35
CA PHE A 48 2.34 8.83 1.13
C PHE A 48 0.88 8.83 0.67
N SER A 49 0.58 9.36 -0.52
CA SER A 49 -0.75 9.36 -1.12
C SER A 49 -0.88 8.21 -2.12
N PRO A 50 -2.01 7.51 -2.19
CA PRO A 50 -2.23 6.54 -3.25
C PRO A 50 -2.34 7.25 -4.61
N PHE A 51 -2.15 6.49 -5.68
CA PHE A 51 -2.50 6.93 -7.02
C PHE A 51 -3.44 5.93 -7.68
N PHE A 52 -4.27 6.41 -8.59
CA PHE A 52 -5.12 5.56 -9.43
C PHE A 52 -5.45 6.27 -10.74
N GLY A 53 -5.64 5.49 -11.80
CA GLY A 53 -6.03 6.03 -13.10
C GLY A 53 -5.63 5.13 -14.25
N GLU A 54 -5.82 5.63 -15.46
CA GLU A 54 -5.33 5.01 -16.68
C GLU A 54 -3.81 5.15 -16.77
N VAL A 55 -3.14 4.05 -17.10
CA VAL A 55 -1.67 4.04 -17.22
C VAL A 55 -1.26 4.85 -18.45
N PRO A 56 -0.39 5.88 -18.31
CA PRO A 56 0.06 6.67 -19.45
C PRO A 56 0.59 5.80 -20.59
N GLU A 57 0.18 6.12 -21.82
CA GLU A 57 0.57 5.44 -23.06
C GLU A 57 0.04 3.99 -23.24
N LEU A 58 -0.74 3.48 -22.28
CA LEU A 58 -1.38 2.16 -22.33
C LEU A 58 -2.90 2.30 -22.25
N SER A 59 -3.53 2.66 -23.38
CA SER A 59 -4.98 2.83 -23.43
C SER A 59 -5.72 1.57 -22.98
N GLY A 60 -6.71 1.75 -22.10
CA GLY A 60 -7.51 0.68 -21.54
C GLY A 60 -6.85 -0.09 -20.38
N VAL A 61 -5.64 0.30 -19.97
CA VAL A 61 -4.96 -0.28 -18.81
C VAL A 61 -5.06 0.68 -17.63
N TYR A 62 -5.62 0.21 -16.55
CA TYR A 62 -5.82 1.01 -15.33
C TYR A 62 -5.07 0.39 -14.16
N ALA A 63 -4.55 1.24 -13.27
CA ALA A 63 -3.83 0.80 -12.09
C ALA A 63 -4.14 1.67 -10.88
N ALA A 64 -4.03 1.08 -9.69
CA ALA A 64 -4.03 1.77 -8.42
C ALA A 64 -2.96 1.17 -7.52
N SER A 65 -2.19 2.00 -6.82
CA SER A 65 -1.13 1.54 -5.91
C SER A 65 -0.75 2.65 -4.91
N GLY A 66 0.31 2.41 -4.13
CA GLY A 66 0.84 3.39 -3.21
C GLY A 66 0.01 3.58 -1.93
N LEU A 67 -0.84 2.61 -1.58
CA LEU A 67 -1.74 2.72 -0.42
C LEU A 67 -1.02 2.56 0.93
N GLY A 68 0.23 2.13 0.94
CA GLY A 68 1.05 2.02 2.14
C GLY A 68 0.43 1.18 3.26
N SER A 69 0.54 1.68 4.49
CA SER A 69 -0.01 1.00 5.68
C SER A 69 -1.53 1.09 5.78
N SER A 70 -2.17 2.05 5.14
CA SER A 70 -3.63 2.25 5.18
C SER A 70 -4.38 1.47 4.09
N GLY A 71 -3.69 0.70 3.25
CA GLY A 71 -4.28 0.01 2.10
C GLY A 71 -5.44 -0.93 2.44
N LEU A 72 -5.41 -1.58 3.61
CA LEU A 72 -6.50 -2.45 4.05
C LEU A 72 -7.81 -1.68 4.28
N THR A 73 -7.72 -0.44 4.78
CA THR A 73 -8.88 0.42 5.05
C THR A 73 -9.28 1.28 3.86
N THR A 74 -8.32 1.78 3.09
CA THR A 74 -8.56 2.71 1.97
C THR A 74 -8.71 2.01 0.61
N GLY A 75 -8.19 0.78 0.48
CA GLY A 75 -8.24 0.02 -0.75
C GLY A 75 -9.65 -0.12 -1.37
N PRO A 76 -10.68 -0.44 -0.58
CA PRO A 76 -12.03 -0.56 -1.11
C PRO A 76 -12.55 0.71 -1.78
N ILE A 77 -12.31 1.89 -1.20
CA ILE A 77 -12.78 3.16 -1.79
C ILE A 77 -11.97 3.52 -3.04
N ILE A 78 -10.66 3.30 -3.05
CA ILE A 78 -9.82 3.51 -4.22
C ILE A 78 -10.23 2.57 -5.35
N GLY A 79 -10.46 1.29 -5.07
CA GLY A 79 -10.96 0.33 -6.05
C GLY A 79 -12.33 0.69 -6.61
N TYR A 80 -13.24 1.20 -5.75
CA TYR A 80 -14.53 1.69 -6.18
C TYR A 80 -14.39 2.86 -7.17
N HIS A 81 -13.56 3.86 -6.85
CA HIS A 81 -13.34 5.00 -7.74
C HIS A 81 -12.65 4.61 -9.04
N LEU A 82 -11.70 3.67 -9.00
CA LEU A 82 -11.09 3.13 -10.21
C LEU A 82 -12.14 2.48 -11.12
N ALA A 83 -13.04 1.70 -10.54
CA ALA A 83 -14.14 1.07 -11.29
C ALA A 83 -15.14 2.10 -11.86
N GLN A 84 -15.42 3.19 -11.16
CA GLN A 84 -16.22 4.29 -11.67
C GLN A 84 -15.53 5.02 -12.81
N LEU A 85 -14.22 5.27 -12.69
CA LEU A 85 -13.41 5.89 -13.73
C LEU A 85 -13.44 5.08 -15.03
N ILE A 86 -13.27 3.76 -14.95
CA ILE A 86 -13.34 2.83 -16.10
C ILE A 86 -14.70 2.89 -16.80
N GLN A 87 -15.77 3.20 -16.07
CA GLN A 87 -17.13 3.27 -16.57
C GLN A 87 -17.58 4.70 -16.96
N ASP A 88 -16.66 5.68 -17.00
CA ASP A 88 -16.93 7.10 -17.25
C ASP A 88 -18.05 7.67 -16.33
N LYS A 89 -18.08 7.21 -15.07
CA LYS A 89 -19.02 7.69 -14.07
C LYS A 89 -18.42 8.81 -13.23
N GLU A 90 -19.31 9.59 -12.62
CA GLU A 90 -18.91 10.66 -11.72
C GLU A 90 -18.14 10.13 -10.50
N LEU A 91 -17.04 10.79 -10.18
CA LEU A 91 -16.19 10.48 -9.03
C LEU A 91 -16.43 11.48 -7.91
N THR A 92 -16.48 11.00 -6.67
CA THR A 92 -16.49 11.87 -5.49
C THR A 92 -15.08 12.23 -5.01
N LEU A 93 -14.07 11.42 -5.39
CA LEU A 93 -12.65 11.79 -5.27
C LEU A 93 -12.18 12.43 -6.57
N ASP A 94 -11.52 13.57 -6.48
CA ASP A 94 -10.92 14.20 -7.64
C ASP A 94 -9.65 13.44 -8.06
N PRO A 95 -9.62 12.82 -9.25
CA PRO A 95 -8.45 12.06 -9.72
C PRO A 95 -7.18 12.89 -9.83
N LEU A 96 -7.30 14.21 -10.02
CA LEU A 96 -6.15 15.13 -10.10
C LEU A 96 -5.35 15.21 -8.80
N ASN A 97 -5.96 14.82 -7.67
CA ASN A 97 -5.26 14.72 -6.38
C ASN A 97 -4.49 13.39 -6.22
N TYR A 98 -4.67 12.44 -7.15
CA TYR A 98 -4.09 11.09 -7.10
C TYR A 98 -3.44 10.71 -8.44
N PRO A 99 -2.56 11.55 -9.01
CA PRO A 99 -2.10 11.44 -10.38
C PRO A 99 -1.15 10.26 -10.59
N ILE A 100 -1.55 9.31 -11.40
CA ILE A 100 -0.74 8.14 -11.76
C ILE A 100 0.52 8.53 -12.54
N GLU A 101 0.49 9.60 -13.33
CA GLU A 101 1.58 10.08 -14.18
C GLU A 101 2.85 10.42 -13.36
N ASN A 102 2.69 10.77 -12.10
CA ASN A 102 3.81 11.12 -11.23
C ASN A 102 4.64 9.90 -10.82
N TYR A 103 4.06 8.70 -10.91
CA TYR A 103 4.65 7.47 -10.37
C TYR A 103 4.95 6.42 -11.44
N VAL A 104 4.19 6.42 -12.51
CA VAL A 104 4.42 5.53 -13.64
C VAL A 104 5.32 6.24 -14.65
N LYS A 105 6.62 5.97 -14.59
CA LYS A 105 7.58 6.50 -15.55
C LYS A 105 7.38 5.84 -16.90
N ARG A 106 7.49 6.62 -17.98
CA ARG A 106 7.60 6.11 -19.36
C ARG A 106 8.66 5.02 -19.41
N VAL A 107 8.28 3.84 -19.82
CA VAL A 107 9.25 2.85 -20.32
C VAL A 107 9.76 3.41 -21.65
N LYS A 108 10.91 4.09 -21.62
CA LYS A 108 11.59 4.43 -22.86
C LYS A 108 11.94 3.11 -23.54
N SER A 109 11.25 2.78 -24.63
CA SER A 109 11.72 1.79 -25.58
C SER A 109 13.04 2.32 -26.14
N GLU A 110 14.15 1.69 -25.74
CA GLU A 110 15.43 1.83 -26.44
C GLU A 110 15.36 1.16 -27.82
#